data_00df2908a543a26b003f92426f032e67
#
_entry.id   00df2908a543a26b003f92426f032e67
#
_cell.length_a   1.000
_cell.length_b   1.000
_cell.length_c   1.000
_cell.angle_alpha   90.00
_cell.angle_beta   90.00
_cell.angle_gamma   90.00
#
_symmetry.space_group_name_H-M   'P 1'
#
loop_
_entity.id
_entity.type
_entity.pdbx_description
1 polymer ?
#
loop_
_entity_poly.entity_id
_entity_poly.type
_entity_poly.pdbx_seq_one_letter_code
_entity_poly.pdbx_strand_id
1 'polypeptide(L)'
;VTHRGPPVLVLDGEQRSALAVTRSLVRAGYLVTVAAHREWSLAGVVRGAQRHRVQADPLQDARRYTGEIGALANACKAVMVIPVTDASAGAILAHRGLLPADCALPFASEAIYDAA
;
A
#
# COMPACT_ATOMS: atom_id res chain seq x y z
N VAL A 1 1.21 19.09 -14.49
CA VAL A 1 2.41 18.54 -13.85
C VAL A 1 2.41 17.05 -13.98
N THR A 2 3.44 16.53 -14.58
CA THR A 2 3.60 15.10 -14.73
C THR A 2 4.26 14.52 -13.48
N HIS A 3 3.60 13.54 -12.88
CA HIS A 3 4.17 12.81 -11.77
C HIS A 3 5.12 11.75 -12.35
N ARG A 4 6.41 12.03 -12.28
CA ARG A 4 7.42 11.14 -12.84
C ARG A 4 8.27 10.46 -11.79
N GLY A 5 7.88 10.61 -10.53
CA GLY A 5 8.54 9.91 -9.45
C GLY A 5 8.28 8.42 -9.49
N PRO A 6 9.00 7.67 -8.67
CA PRO A 6 8.79 6.21 -8.61
C PRO A 6 7.35 5.87 -8.24
N PRO A 7 6.80 4.77 -8.77
CA PRO A 7 5.47 4.32 -8.37
C PRO A 7 5.49 3.74 -6.96
N VAL A 8 4.50 4.12 -6.16
CA VAL A 8 4.36 3.68 -4.77
C VAL A 8 2.93 3.25 -4.54
N LEU A 9 2.74 2.17 -3.78
CA LEU A 9 1.43 1.65 -3.44
C LEU A 9 1.16 1.92 -1.95
N VAL A 10 0.11 2.70 -1.67
CA VAL A 10 -0.34 2.99 -0.30
C VAL A 10 -1.55 2.14 0.00
N LEU A 11 -1.51 1.42 1.11
CA LEU A 11 -2.60 0.54 1.54
C LEU A 11 -3.53 1.25 2.52
N ASP A 12 -4.64 0.61 2.84
CA ASP A 12 -5.58 1.08 3.87
C ASP A 12 -6.12 2.49 3.58
N GLY A 13 -6.58 2.69 2.35
CA GLY A 13 -7.02 4.00 1.88
C GLY A 13 -8.13 4.65 2.71
N GLU A 14 -8.86 3.86 3.51
CA GLU A 14 -9.91 4.36 4.40
C GLU A 14 -9.35 5.09 5.62
N GLN A 15 -8.07 4.95 5.93
CA GLN A 15 -7.46 5.49 7.13
C GLN A 15 -6.96 6.93 6.93
N ARG A 16 -7.03 7.73 8.00
CA ARG A 16 -6.52 9.11 7.96
C ARG A 16 -5.01 9.16 7.73
N SER A 17 -4.28 8.20 8.30
CA SER A 17 -2.84 8.11 8.08
C SER A 17 -2.52 7.84 6.61
N ALA A 18 -3.33 7.03 5.91
CA ALA A 18 -3.15 6.83 4.48
C ALA A 18 -3.38 8.12 3.69
N LEU A 19 -4.36 8.93 4.11
CA LEU A 19 -4.61 10.24 3.48
C LEU A 19 -3.38 11.15 3.61
N ALA A 20 -2.81 11.25 4.81
CA ALA A 20 -1.65 12.08 5.05
C ALA A 20 -0.44 11.62 4.24
N VAL A 21 -0.18 10.32 4.24
CA VAL A 21 0.93 9.73 3.47
C VAL A 21 0.73 9.98 1.98
N THR A 22 -0.48 9.74 1.47
CA THR A 22 -0.78 9.92 0.04
C THR A 22 -0.57 11.37 -0.39
N ARG A 23 -1.08 12.33 0.38
CA ARG A 23 -0.88 13.75 0.09
C ARG A 23 0.59 14.12 0.03
N SER A 24 1.34 13.65 1.02
CA SER A 24 2.76 13.92 1.13
C SER A 24 3.53 13.37 -0.08
N LEU A 25 3.24 12.14 -0.46
CA LEU A 25 3.93 11.48 -1.58
C LEU A 25 3.56 12.11 -2.92
N VAL A 26 2.28 12.43 -3.14
CA VAL A 26 1.86 13.10 -4.37
C VAL A 26 2.55 14.46 -4.48
N ARG A 27 2.61 15.21 -3.38
CA ARG A 27 3.28 16.51 -3.34
C ARG A 27 4.76 16.39 -3.65
N ALA A 28 5.37 15.29 -3.21
CA ALA A 28 6.81 15.03 -3.47
C ALA A 28 7.08 14.52 -4.88
N GLY A 29 6.04 14.29 -5.69
CA GLY A 29 6.20 13.87 -7.09
C GLY A 29 6.14 12.38 -7.33
N TYR A 30 5.83 11.58 -6.33
CA TYR A 30 5.68 10.13 -6.51
C TYR A 30 4.40 9.81 -7.27
N LEU A 31 4.43 8.72 -8.02
CA LEU A 31 3.26 8.18 -8.69
C LEU A 31 2.55 7.25 -7.71
N VAL A 32 1.48 7.72 -7.08
CA VAL A 32 0.83 7.01 -5.98
C VAL A 32 -0.41 6.27 -6.45
N THR A 33 -0.51 4.99 -6.09
CA THR A 33 -1.74 4.20 -6.21
C THR A 33 -2.21 3.87 -4.80
N VAL A 34 -3.48 4.11 -4.53
CA VAL A 34 -4.10 3.83 -3.23
C VAL A 34 -4.94 2.57 -3.34
N ALA A 35 -4.69 1.60 -2.47
CA ALA A 35 -5.48 0.38 -2.37
C ALA A 35 -6.41 0.48 -1.17
N ALA A 36 -7.69 0.21 -1.38
CA ALA A 36 -8.70 0.30 -0.35
C ALA A 36 -9.85 -0.66 -0.65
N HIS A 37 -10.67 -0.95 0.35
CA HIS A 37 -11.85 -1.80 0.15
C HIS A 37 -12.97 -1.05 -0.57
N ARG A 38 -13.00 0.27 -0.47
CA ARG A 38 -13.98 1.11 -1.15
C ARG A 38 -13.33 1.84 -2.30
N GLU A 39 -14.05 1.94 -3.42
CA GLU A 39 -13.57 2.67 -4.59
C GLU A 39 -13.29 4.14 -4.25
N TRP A 40 -14.16 4.77 -3.49
CA TRP A 40 -14.03 6.17 -3.08
C TRP A 40 -13.59 6.23 -1.61
N SER A 41 -12.36 5.80 -1.36
CA SER A 41 -11.77 5.85 -0.02
C SER A 41 -11.26 7.26 0.29
N LEU A 42 -10.99 7.51 1.57
CA LEU A 42 -10.49 8.81 2.02
C LEU A 42 -9.20 9.22 1.31
N ALA A 43 -8.23 8.30 1.22
CA ALA A 43 -6.96 8.58 0.53
C ALA A 43 -7.11 8.49 -0.98
N GLY A 44 -8.03 7.66 -1.47
CA GLY A 44 -8.22 7.44 -2.90
C GLY A 44 -8.77 8.66 -3.64
N VAL A 45 -9.36 9.64 -2.93
CA VAL A 45 -9.85 10.87 -3.56
C VAL A 45 -8.79 11.95 -3.65
N VAL A 46 -7.58 11.71 -3.17
CA VAL A 46 -6.49 12.68 -3.29
C VAL A 46 -6.20 12.95 -4.76
N ARG A 47 -6.16 14.21 -5.13
CA ARG A 47 -5.87 14.61 -6.50
C ARG A 47 -4.45 14.18 -6.87
N GLY A 48 -4.32 13.49 -7.99
CA GLY A 48 -3.04 12.97 -8.46
C GLY A 48 -2.76 11.53 -8.04
N ALA A 49 -3.58 10.95 -7.17
CA ALA A 49 -3.45 9.54 -6.80
C ALA A 49 -4.38 8.71 -7.68
N GLN A 50 -3.91 7.52 -8.04
CA GLN A 50 -4.74 6.49 -8.64
C GLN A 50 -5.35 5.64 -7.54
N ARG A 51 -6.48 5.01 -7.80
CA ARG A 51 -7.14 4.20 -6.80
C ARG A 51 -7.44 2.81 -7.33
N HIS A 52 -7.40 1.83 -6.43
CA HIS A 52 -7.67 0.45 -6.76
C HIS A 52 -8.41 -0.21 -5.60
N ARG A 53 -9.40 -1.01 -5.92
CA ARG A 53 -10.21 -1.70 -4.92
C ARG A 53 -9.61 -3.05 -4.60
N VAL A 54 -9.51 -3.39 -3.30
CA VAL A 54 -9.04 -4.67 -2.81
C VAL A 54 -10.21 -5.39 -2.13
N GLN A 55 -10.38 -6.67 -2.41
CA GLN A 55 -11.51 -7.43 -1.92
C GLN A 55 -11.23 -8.20 -0.64
N ALA A 56 -10.03 -8.77 -0.51
CA ALA A 56 -9.70 -9.59 0.65
C ALA A 56 -9.46 -8.73 1.90
N ASP A 57 -9.79 -9.29 3.05
CA ASP A 57 -9.58 -8.66 4.35
C ASP A 57 -8.28 -9.22 4.95
N PRO A 58 -7.32 -8.36 5.36
CA PRO A 58 -6.05 -8.85 5.89
C PRO A 58 -6.18 -9.62 7.19
N LEU A 59 -7.25 -9.40 7.97
CA LEU A 59 -7.48 -10.15 9.21
C LEU A 59 -8.14 -11.49 8.97
N GLN A 60 -8.95 -11.62 7.92
CA GLN A 60 -9.68 -12.85 7.66
C GLN A 60 -8.94 -13.79 6.73
N ASP A 61 -8.23 -13.24 5.75
CA ASP A 61 -7.47 -14.04 4.79
C ASP A 61 -6.21 -13.28 4.39
N ALA A 62 -5.22 -13.34 5.26
CA ALA A 62 -3.96 -12.61 5.08
C ALA A 62 -3.25 -13.02 3.80
N ARG A 63 -3.28 -14.31 3.46
CA ARG A 63 -2.61 -14.79 2.25
C ARG A 63 -3.26 -14.24 0.99
N ARG A 64 -4.59 -14.29 0.91
CA ARG A 64 -5.32 -13.76 -0.23
C ARG A 64 -5.13 -12.26 -0.36
N TYR A 65 -5.19 -11.55 0.77
CA TYR A 65 -4.97 -10.12 0.80
C TYR A 65 -3.59 -9.78 0.24
N THR A 66 -2.54 -10.43 0.75
CA THR A 66 -1.18 -10.18 0.29
C THR A 66 -1.00 -10.56 -1.18
N GLY A 67 -1.67 -11.61 -1.63
CA GLY A 67 -1.67 -11.98 -3.05
C GLY A 67 -2.27 -10.90 -3.93
N GLU A 68 -3.39 -10.30 -3.51
CA GLU A 68 -3.99 -9.18 -4.23
C GLU A 68 -3.07 -7.97 -4.27
N ILE A 69 -2.45 -7.65 -3.13
CA ILE A 69 -1.51 -6.53 -3.04
C ILE A 69 -0.28 -6.79 -3.93
N GLY A 70 0.23 -8.03 -3.91
CA GLY A 70 1.36 -8.41 -4.75
C GLY A 70 1.07 -8.27 -6.25
N ALA A 71 -0.12 -8.71 -6.67
CA ALA A 71 -0.56 -8.56 -8.05
C ALA A 71 -0.69 -7.09 -8.45
N LEU A 72 -1.25 -6.28 -7.56
CA LEU A 72 -1.39 -4.84 -7.80
C LEU A 72 -0.02 -4.15 -7.85
N ALA A 73 0.86 -4.47 -6.92
CA ALA A 73 2.22 -3.91 -6.90
C ALA A 73 2.97 -4.24 -8.18
N ASN A 74 2.80 -5.46 -8.67
CA ASN A 74 3.41 -5.86 -9.93
C ASN A 74 2.81 -5.12 -11.13
N ALA A 75 1.49 -4.95 -11.14
CA ALA A 75 0.79 -4.27 -12.22
C ALA A 75 1.16 -2.78 -12.31
N CYS A 76 1.28 -2.09 -11.17
CA CYS A 76 1.65 -0.68 -11.14
C CYS A 76 3.17 -0.47 -11.03
N LYS A 77 3.95 -1.55 -10.98
CA LYS A 77 5.40 -1.51 -10.88
C LYS A 77 5.89 -0.77 -9.65
N ALA A 78 5.18 -0.95 -8.54
CA ALA A 78 5.49 -0.26 -7.30
C ALA A 78 6.88 -0.63 -6.79
N VAL A 79 7.65 0.38 -6.44
CA VAL A 79 8.96 0.20 -5.83
C VAL A 79 8.87 0.09 -4.30
N MET A 80 7.72 0.45 -3.74
CA MET A 80 7.46 0.42 -2.31
C MET A 80 5.98 0.19 -2.05
N VAL A 81 5.68 -0.58 -1.01
CA VAL A 81 4.31 -0.79 -0.52
C VAL A 81 4.26 -0.26 0.90
N ILE A 82 3.31 0.62 1.19
CA ILE A 82 3.20 1.31 2.48
C ILE A 82 1.89 0.93 3.17
N PRO A 83 1.90 -0.07 4.05
CA PRO A 83 0.74 -0.35 4.91
C PRO A 83 0.70 0.67 6.05
N VAL A 84 -0.50 1.04 6.47
CA VAL A 84 -0.67 2.02 7.55
C VAL A 84 -1.46 1.46 8.73
N THR A 85 -1.84 0.19 8.68
CA THR A 85 -2.48 -0.50 9.81
C THR A 85 -1.68 -1.72 10.21
N ASP A 86 -1.84 -2.15 11.45
CA ASP A 86 -1.22 -3.38 11.94
C ASP A 86 -1.72 -4.61 11.17
N ALA A 87 -2.99 -4.59 10.81
CA ALA A 87 -3.60 -5.71 10.09
C ALA A 87 -2.96 -5.93 8.73
N SER A 88 -2.81 -4.88 7.93
CA SER A 88 -2.21 -4.99 6.60
C SER A 88 -0.71 -5.26 6.69
N ALA A 89 -0.02 -4.59 7.61
CA ALA A 89 1.41 -4.81 7.81
C ALA A 89 1.70 -6.25 8.25
N GLY A 90 0.91 -6.77 9.18
CA GLY A 90 1.07 -8.15 9.64
C GLY A 90 0.82 -9.17 8.54
N ALA A 91 -0.21 -8.97 7.73
CA ALA A 91 -0.50 -9.85 6.60
C ALA A 91 0.66 -9.88 5.59
N ILE A 92 1.18 -8.71 5.26
CA ILE A 92 2.27 -8.57 4.28
C ILE A 92 3.54 -9.21 4.81
N LEU A 93 3.88 -8.99 6.08
CA LEU A 93 5.08 -9.60 6.67
C LEU A 93 4.97 -11.12 6.71
N ALA A 94 3.80 -11.64 7.06
CA ALA A 94 3.58 -13.09 7.12
C ALA A 94 3.70 -13.76 5.76
N HIS A 95 3.38 -13.04 4.69
CA HIS A 95 3.37 -13.59 3.33
C HIS A 95 4.23 -12.77 2.37
N ARG A 96 5.37 -12.28 2.85
CA ARG A 96 6.28 -11.41 2.10
C ARG A 96 6.64 -11.96 0.71
N GLY A 97 6.73 -13.29 0.59
CA GLY A 97 7.08 -13.94 -0.67
C GLY A 97 6.06 -13.74 -1.79
N LEU A 98 4.85 -13.28 -1.48
CA LEU A 98 3.81 -13.00 -2.48
C LEU A 98 3.96 -11.61 -3.10
N LEU A 99 4.84 -10.76 -2.56
CA LEU A 99 5.16 -9.46 -3.13
C LEU A 99 6.33 -9.57 -4.10
N PRO A 100 6.46 -8.63 -5.07
CA PRO A 100 7.66 -8.59 -5.89
C PRO A 100 8.91 -8.45 -5.03
N ALA A 101 9.98 -9.17 -5.40
CA ALA A 101 11.20 -9.24 -4.59
C ALA A 101 11.89 -7.88 -4.44
N ASP A 102 11.78 -7.02 -5.45
CA ASP A 102 12.40 -5.71 -5.47
C ASP A 102 11.51 -4.60 -4.90
N CYS A 103 10.34 -4.96 -4.40
CA CYS A 103 9.42 -4.01 -3.80
C CYS A 103 9.79 -3.80 -2.33
N ALA A 104 10.12 -2.56 -1.96
CA ALA A 104 10.53 -2.24 -0.60
C ALA A 104 9.34 -2.06 0.32
N LEU A 105 9.57 -2.32 1.61
CA LEU A 105 8.63 -1.99 2.67
C LEU A 105 9.29 -0.92 3.56
N PRO A 106 8.51 0.06 4.05
CA PRO A 106 9.09 1.15 4.85
C PRO A 106 9.60 0.72 6.21
N PHE A 107 9.14 -0.41 6.73
CA PHE A 107 9.68 -1.00 7.95
C PHE A 107 10.71 -2.06 7.56
N ALA A 108 11.88 -1.99 8.20
CA ALA A 108 13.04 -2.77 7.78
C ALA A 108 12.89 -4.26 8.06
N SER A 109 12.21 -4.63 9.12
CA SER A 109 12.10 -6.02 9.49
C SER A 109 10.90 -6.28 10.37
N GLU A 110 10.48 -7.54 10.38
CA GLU A 110 9.43 -8.03 11.25
C GLU A 110 9.76 -7.79 12.73
N ALA A 111 11.03 -7.94 13.10
CA ALA A 111 11.47 -7.74 14.48
C ALA A 111 11.22 -6.30 14.96
N ILE A 112 11.46 -5.32 14.12
CA ILE A 112 11.18 -3.92 14.46
C ILE A 112 9.68 -3.71 14.66
N TYR A 113 8.89 -4.29 13.81
CA TYR A 113 7.44 -4.16 13.87
C TYR A 113 6.87 -4.83 15.10
N ASP A 114 7.32 -6.03 15.42
CA ASP A 114 6.85 -6.79 16.57
C ASP A 114 7.26 -6.13 17.89
N ALA A 115 8.35 -5.38 17.90
CA ALA A 115 8.80 -4.67 19.09
C ALA A 115 7.94 -3.44 19.41
N ALA A 116 7.19 -2.98 18.44
CA ALA A 116 6.31 -1.84 18.64
C ALA A 116 4.99 -2.29 19.25
#